data_3e8149df980e4259ec02649763131d92
#
_entry.id   3e8149df980e4259ec02649763131d92
#
_cell.length_a   1.000
_cell.length_b   1.000
_cell.length_c   1.000
_cell.angle_alpha   90.00
_cell.angle_beta   90.00
_cell.angle_gamma   90.00
#
_symmetry.space_group_name_H-M   'P 1'
#
loop_
_entity.id
_entity.type
_entity.pdbx_description
1 polymer ?
#
loop_
_entity_poly.entity_id
_entity_poly.type
_entity_poly.pdbx_seq_one_letter_code
_entity_poly.pdbx_strand_id
1 'polypeptide(L)'
;EGVWPRQITDLKGIQGDTSDNIPGVRGVASAAPLLLGEYGTVEHIYEVIHEAEQDKKQLKELQDFWKNSLGISRSPYKSLTKTGEEGELCGEAAARLSKELATIKTDIPLDLELEDFSVSFCKEDVLREWCGKLDIKIASVFGKGE
;
A
#
# COMPACT_ATOMS: atom_id res chain seq x y z
N GLU A 1 3.56 8.73 7.92
CA GLU A 1 3.15 8.81 6.50
C GLU A 1 1.91 9.69 6.27
N GLY A 2 1.31 10.25 7.32
CA GLY A 2 0.17 11.18 7.24
C GLY A 2 -1.19 10.52 7.01
N VAL A 3 -1.28 9.19 7.12
CA VAL A 3 -2.52 8.40 7.02
C VAL A 3 -2.68 7.46 8.20
N TRP A 4 -3.91 7.04 8.47
CA TRP A 4 -4.20 6.04 9.50
C TRP A 4 -3.71 4.64 9.07
N PRO A 5 -3.36 3.74 10.01
CA PRO A 5 -2.93 2.37 9.68
C PRO A 5 -3.90 1.61 8.75
N ARG A 6 -5.21 1.80 8.94
CA ARG A 6 -6.25 1.20 8.10
C ARG A 6 -6.26 1.69 6.64
N GLN A 7 -5.57 2.81 6.35
CA GLN A 7 -5.51 3.41 5.02
C GLN A 7 -4.21 3.05 4.27
N ILE A 8 -3.37 2.18 4.82
CA ILE A 8 -2.08 1.84 4.19
C ILE A 8 -2.27 1.16 2.84
N THR A 9 -3.28 0.30 2.71
CA THR A 9 -3.60 -0.34 1.42
C THR A 9 -4.10 0.68 0.39
N ASP A 10 -4.91 1.64 0.82
CA ASP A 10 -5.36 2.76 0.00
C ASP A 10 -4.20 3.67 -0.42
N LEU A 11 -3.29 3.94 0.51
CA LEU A 11 -2.08 4.73 0.24
C LEU A 11 -1.23 4.04 -0.83
N LYS A 12 -0.94 2.74 -0.66
CA LYS A 12 -0.21 1.94 -1.66
C LYS A 12 -0.98 1.86 -2.99
N GLY A 13 -2.30 1.87 -2.95
CA GLY A 13 -3.16 1.93 -4.13
C GLY A 13 -2.89 3.16 -5.00
N ILE A 14 -2.73 4.34 -4.38
CA ILE A 14 -2.50 5.59 -5.11
C ILE A 14 -0.99 5.85 -5.31
N GLN A 15 -0.21 5.74 -4.23
CA GLN A 15 1.22 6.08 -4.25
C GLN A 15 2.08 5.03 -4.94
N GLY A 16 1.63 3.77 -4.92
CA GLY A 16 2.43 2.60 -5.29
C GLY A 16 3.38 2.17 -4.18
N ASP A 17 4.07 1.08 -4.44
CA ASP A 17 5.15 0.58 -3.60
C ASP A 17 6.23 -0.06 -4.48
N THR A 18 7.37 0.60 -4.59
CA THR A 18 8.48 0.13 -5.44
C THR A 18 9.15 -1.12 -4.90
N SER A 19 9.11 -1.36 -3.57
CA SER A 19 9.70 -2.56 -2.97
C SER A 19 8.95 -3.83 -3.37
N ASP A 20 7.63 -3.72 -3.54
CA ASP A 20 6.74 -4.82 -3.90
C ASP A 20 6.29 -4.75 -5.38
N ASN A 21 6.89 -3.83 -6.15
CA ASN A 21 6.54 -3.59 -7.56
C ASN A 21 5.05 -3.26 -7.78
N ILE A 22 4.43 -2.56 -6.81
CA ILE A 22 3.05 -2.08 -6.91
C ILE A 22 3.07 -0.72 -7.64
N PRO A 23 2.39 -0.59 -8.80
CA PRO A 23 2.58 0.56 -9.68
C PRO A 23 2.01 1.87 -9.13
N GLY A 24 0.86 1.84 -8.47
CA GLY A 24 0.13 3.05 -8.09
C GLY A 24 -0.29 3.92 -9.27
N VAL A 25 -0.63 5.18 -8.99
CA VAL A 25 -0.98 6.19 -10.00
C VAL A 25 0.18 7.17 -10.18
N ARG A 26 0.76 7.19 -11.37
CA ARG A 26 1.93 8.03 -11.64
C ARG A 26 1.66 9.52 -11.42
N GLY A 27 2.54 10.17 -10.67
CA GLY A 27 2.51 11.62 -10.45
C GLY A 27 1.52 12.09 -9.38
N VAL A 28 0.95 11.18 -8.58
CA VAL A 28 -0.03 11.47 -7.52
C VAL A 28 0.52 11.20 -6.11
N ALA A 29 1.69 10.62 -5.98
CA ALA A 29 2.24 10.16 -4.70
C ALA A 29 2.21 11.22 -3.58
N SER A 30 2.57 12.47 -3.88
CA SER A 30 2.55 13.56 -2.88
C SER A 30 1.14 14.02 -2.49
N ALA A 31 0.14 13.81 -3.34
CA ALA A 31 -1.24 14.16 -3.06
C ALA A 31 -2.00 13.02 -2.33
N ALA A 32 -1.52 11.78 -2.41
CA ALA A 32 -2.19 10.61 -1.87
C ALA A 32 -2.56 10.73 -0.39
N PRO A 33 -1.66 11.13 0.54
CA PRO A 33 -2.03 11.28 1.95
C PRO A 33 -3.09 12.35 2.19
N LEU A 34 -3.06 13.44 1.42
CA LEU A 34 -4.01 14.55 1.54
C LEU A 34 -5.40 14.14 1.06
N LEU A 35 -5.46 13.45 -0.08
CA LEU A 35 -6.71 12.91 -0.61
C LEU A 35 -7.30 11.86 0.34
N LEU A 36 -6.49 10.95 0.86
CA LEU A 36 -6.94 9.93 1.81
C LEU A 36 -7.32 10.50 3.17
N GLY A 37 -6.69 11.59 3.58
CA GLY A 37 -7.09 12.33 4.79
C GLY A 37 -8.50 12.89 4.68
N GLU A 38 -8.90 13.37 3.49
CA GLU A 38 -10.22 13.95 3.22
C GLU A 38 -11.27 12.86 2.93
N TYR A 39 -10.98 11.95 1.98
CA TYR A 39 -11.97 11.02 1.44
C TYR A 39 -11.92 9.62 2.06
N GLY A 40 -10.87 9.29 2.77
CA GLY A 40 -10.74 8.03 3.50
C GLY A 40 -10.25 6.85 2.68
N THR A 41 -10.81 6.60 1.51
CA THR A 41 -10.51 5.42 0.66
C THR A 41 -10.32 5.78 -0.81
N VAL A 42 -9.68 4.89 -1.55
CA VAL A 42 -9.53 5.01 -3.02
C VAL A 42 -10.89 5.07 -3.68
N GLU A 43 -11.82 4.22 -3.27
CA GLU A 43 -13.17 4.14 -3.84
C GLU A 43 -13.87 5.48 -3.73
N HIS A 44 -13.89 6.08 -2.54
CA HIS A 44 -14.56 7.35 -2.30
C HIS A 44 -13.92 8.51 -3.08
N ILE A 45 -12.60 8.51 -3.26
CA ILE A 45 -11.94 9.49 -4.13
C ILE A 45 -12.50 9.43 -5.54
N TYR A 46 -12.65 8.22 -6.10
CA TYR A 46 -13.18 8.06 -7.47
C TYR A 46 -14.68 8.31 -7.57
N GLU A 47 -15.47 7.98 -6.55
CA GLU A 47 -16.89 8.35 -6.47
C GLU A 47 -17.07 9.87 -6.58
N VAL A 48 -16.32 10.64 -5.78
CA VAL A 48 -16.36 12.10 -5.82
C VAL A 48 -15.90 12.66 -7.17
N ILE A 49 -14.89 12.06 -7.78
CA ILE A 49 -14.45 12.47 -9.14
C ILE A 49 -15.57 12.21 -10.15
N HIS A 50 -16.15 11.01 -10.16
CA HIS A 50 -17.20 10.65 -11.13
C HIS A 50 -18.46 11.51 -10.95
N GLU A 51 -18.84 11.85 -9.72
CA GLU A 51 -19.93 12.78 -9.47
C GLU A 51 -19.63 14.18 -10.00
N ALA A 52 -18.42 14.68 -9.75
CA ALA A 52 -18.03 16.00 -10.20
C ALA A 52 -17.91 16.11 -11.75
N GLU A 53 -17.60 15.02 -12.44
CA GLU A 53 -17.50 14.97 -13.90
C GLU A 53 -18.84 15.18 -14.62
N GLN A 54 -19.98 15.02 -13.90
CA GLN A 54 -21.30 15.26 -14.46
C GLN A 54 -21.58 16.74 -14.72
N ASP A 55 -20.89 17.66 -14.03
CA ASP A 55 -21.03 19.10 -14.20
C ASP A 55 -19.65 19.79 -14.18
N LYS A 56 -19.36 20.53 -15.26
CA LYS A 56 -18.12 21.29 -15.37
C LYS A 56 -17.86 22.27 -14.23
N LYS A 57 -18.93 22.80 -13.61
CA LYS A 57 -18.83 23.70 -12.46
C LYS A 57 -18.36 22.92 -11.23
N GLN A 58 -18.99 21.78 -10.96
CA GLN A 58 -18.62 20.90 -9.83
C GLN A 58 -17.18 20.38 -9.97
N LEU A 59 -16.79 20.01 -11.17
CA LEU A 59 -15.41 19.57 -11.44
C LEU A 59 -14.39 20.68 -11.15
N LYS A 60 -14.71 21.92 -11.52
CA LYS A 60 -13.85 23.07 -11.21
C LYS A 60 -13.78 23.32 -9.70
N GLU A 61 -14.93 23.30 -9.01
CA GLU A 61 -15.02 23.46 -7.57
C GLU A 61 -14.20 22.39 -6.83
N LEU A 62 -14.27 21.12 -7.27
CA LEU A 62 -13.46 20.04 -6.72
C LEU A 62 -11.96 20.30 -6.87
N GLN A 63 -11.51 20.71 -8.04
CA GLN A 63 -10.10 20.99 -8.29
C GLN A 63 -9.62 22.23 -7.51
N ASP A 64 -10.45 23.25 -7.38
CA ASP A 64 -10.17 24.44 -6.59
C ASP A 64 -10.10 24.09 -5.09
N PHE A 65 -10.97 23.21 -4.60
CA PHE A 65 -10.93 22.67 -3.24
C PHE A 65 -9.63 21.92 -2.96
N TRP A 66 -9.21 21.03 -3.85
CA TRP A 66 -7.94 20.31 -3.69
C TRP A 66 -6.73 21.25 -3.63
N LYS A 67 -6.75 22.29 -4.44
CA LYS A 67 -5.67 23.26 -4.49
C LYS A 67 -5.65 24.17 -3.25
N ASN A 68 -6.79 24.75 -2.89
CA ASN A 68 -6.85 25.83 -1.90
C ASN A 68 -7.06 25.31 -0.47
N SER A 69 -7.82 24.24 -0.29
CA SER A 69 -8.17 23.71 1.04
C SER A 69 -7.25 22.54 1.43
N LEU A 70 -6.96 21.62 0.50
CA LEU A 70 -6.04 20.52 0.79
C LEU A 70 -4.56 20.88 0.55
N GLY A 71 -4.29 22.03 -0.08
CA GLY A 71 -2.92 22.47 -0.34
C GLY A 71 -2.19 21.65 -1.43
N ILE A 72 -2.92 20.97 -2.31
CA ILE A 72 -2.33 20.18 -3.40
C ILE A 72 -1.88 21.12 -4.51
N SER A 73 -0.60 21.41 -4.57
CA SER A 73 -0.02 22.41 -5.49
C SER A 73 -0.18 22.02 -6.96
N ARG A 74 -0.11 20.73 -7.29
CA ARG A 74 -0.31 20.21 -8.65
C ARG A 74 -1.55 19.32 -8.67
N SER A 75 -2.58 19.73 -9.43
CA SER A 75 -3.82 18.96 -9.52
C SER A 75 -3.55 17.50 -9.95
N PRO A 76 -3.97 16.51 -9.17
CA PRO A 76 -3.81 15.10 -9.49
C PRO A 76 -4.86 14.60 -10.49
N TYR A 77 -5.88 15.40 -10.78
CA TYR A 77 -7.05 15.01 -11.56
C TYR A 77 -6.70 14.27 -12.87
N LYS A 78 -5.84 14.88 -13.70
CA LYS A 78 -5.47 14.29 -14.99
C LYS A 78 -4.77 12.93 -14.86
N SER A 79 -4.04 12.72 -13.79
CA SER A 79 -3.36 11.44 -13.53
C SER A 79 -4.33 10.40 -12.99
N LEU A 80 -5.25 10.81 -12.11
CA LEU A 80 -6.27 9.94 -11.53
C LEU A 80 -7.29 9.48 -12.58
N THR A 81 -7.66 10.36 -13.52
CA THR A 81 -8.67 10.06 -14.56
C THR A 81 -8.06 9.64 -15.90
N LYS A 82 -6.73 9.45 -15.95
CA LYS A 82 -6.06 8.97 -17.15
C LYS A 82 -6.63 7.60 -17.56
N THR A 83 -7.10 7.51 -18.80
CA THR A 83 -7.42 6.24 -19.46
C THR A 83 -6.26 5.84 -20.36
N GLY A 84 -5.82 4.58 -20.24
CA GLY A 84 -4.74 4.03 -21.06
C GLY A 84 -5.25 3.38 -22.34
N GLU A 85 -4.32 3.10 -23.26
CA GLU A 85 -4.56 2.18 -24.38
C GLU A 85 -4.71 0.74 -23.85
N GLU A 86 -5.14 -0.20 -24.70
CA GLU A 86 -5.32 -1.59 -24.32
C GLU A 86 -4.02 -2.17 -23.72
N GLY A 87 -4.08 -2.57 -22.45
CA GLY A 87 -2.93 -3.08 -21.68
C GLY A 87 -2.10 -2.03 -20.91
N GLU A 88 -2.39 -0.73 -21.05
CA GLU A 88 -1.75 0.31 -20.23
C GLU A 88 -2.49 0.47 -18.88
N LEU A 89 -1.82 0.13 -17.78
CA LEU A 89 -2.37 0.30 -16.44
C LEU A 89 -2.14 1.73 -15.94
N CYS A 90 -3.22 2.52 -15.84
CA CYS A 90 -3.17 3.91 -15.38
C CYS A 90 -4.47 4.35 -14.72
N GLY A 91 -4.48 5.53 -14.12
CA GLY A 91 -5.67 6.13 -13.49
C GLY A 91 -6.32 5.21 -12.46
N GLU A 92 -7.64 5.12 -12.52
CA GLU A 92 -8.45 4.33 -11.60
C GLU A 92 -8.11 2.84 -11.63
N ALA A 93 -7.91 2.27 -12.80
CA ALA A 93 -7.55 0.85 -12.93
C ALA A 93 -6.23 0.54 -12.21
N ALA A 94 -5.24 1.42 -12.33
CA ALA A 94 -3.98 1.29 -11.63
C ALA A 94 -4.14 1.40 -10.10
N ALA A 95 -4.94 2.37 -9.63
CA ALA A 95 -5.18 2.55 -8.20
C ALA A 95 -5.88 1.34 -7.58
N ARG A 96 -6.93 0.83 -8.22
CA ARG A 96 -7.71 -0.31 -7.72
C ARG A 96 -6.90 -1.60 -7.69
N LEU A 97 -6.19 -1.91 -8.79
CA LEU A 97 -5.31 -3.08 -8.82
C LEU A 97 -4.19 -2.97 -7.78
N SER A 98 -3.58 -1.79 -7.65
CA SER A 98 -2.51 -1.57 -6.67
C SER A 98 -3.01 -1.74 -5.23
N LYS A 99 -4.21 -1.28 -4.92
CA LYS A 99 -4.85 -1.52 -3.61
C LYS A 99 -5.12 -3.01 -3.39
N GLU A 100 -5.63 -3.72 -4.39
CA GLU A 100 -5.86 -5.16 -4.32
C GLU A 100 -4.56 -5.93 -4.03
N LEU A 101 -3.49 -5.61 -4.77
CA LEU A 101 -2.17 -6.22 -4.57
C LEU A 101 -1.58 -5.91 -3.19
N ALA A 102 -1.84 -4.72 -2.65
CA ALA A 102 -1.38 -4.33 -1.31
C ALA A 102 -2.22 -4.95 -0.18
N THR A 103 -3.37 -5.51 -0.49
CA THR A 103 -4.29 -6.07 0.51
C THR A 103 -3.93 -7.51 0.84
N ILE A 104 -3.55 -7.74 2.10
CA ILE A 104 -3.20 -9.07 2.60
C ILE A 104 -4.45 -9.95 2.63
N LYS A 105 -4.37 -11.13 2.04
CA LYS A 105 -5.39 -12.17 2.16
C LYS A 105 -5.34 -12.82 3.54
N THR A 106 -6.44 -12.77 4.27
CA THR A 106 -6.55 -13.31 5.65
C THR A 106 -7.39 -14.57 5.73
N ASP A 107 -7.96 -14.99 4.62
CA ASP A 107 -8.90 -16.12 4.49
C ASP A 107 -8.31 -17.34 3.77
N ILE A 108 -6.97 -17.41 3.74
CA ILE A 108 -6.28 -18.58 3.13
C ILE A 108 -6.54 -19.79 4.02
N PRO A 109 -7.14 -20.88 3.48
CA PRO A 109 -7.31 -22.10 4.24
C PRO A 109 -5.95 -22.70 4.59
N LEU A 110 -5.68 -22.81 5.87
CA LEU A 110 -4.48 -23.46 6.40
C LEU A 110 -4.92 -24.73 7.10
N ASP A 111 -4.32 -25.86 6.72
CA ASP A 111 -4.51 -27.14 7.41
C ASP A 111 -3.53 -27.24 8.59
N LEU A 112 -3.67 -26.27 9.53
CA LEU A 112 -2.81 -26.09 10.70
C LEU A 112 -3.68 -25.85 11.92
N GLU A 113 -3.33 -26.49 13.03
CA GLU A 113 -3.91 -26.24 14.34
C GLU A 113 -3.03 -25.29 15.15
N LEU A 114 -3.59 -24.69 16.21
CA LEU A 114 -2.84 -23.72 17.04
C LEU A 114 -1.60 -24.33 17.67
N GLU A 115 -1.64 -25.62 17.98
CA GLU A 115 -0.58 -26.43 18.57
C GLU A 115 0.65 -26.52 17.65
N ASP A 116 0.45 -26.47 16.32
CA ASP A 116 1.53 -26.52 15.32
C ASP A 116 2.44 -25.26 15.40
N PHE A 117 1.93 -24.18 15.97
CA PHE A 117 2.67 -22.94 16.19
C PHE A 117 3.36 -22.87 17.56
N SER A 118 3.36 -23.99 18.32
CA SER A 118 4.06 -24.03 19.60
C SER A 118 5.57 -23.85 19.40
N VAL A 119 6.15 -22.89 20.13
CA VAL A 119 7.59 -22.62 20.06
C VAL A 119 8.31 -23.67 20.92
N SER A 120 9.11 -24.51 20.26
CA SER A 120 10.06 -25.37 20.96
C SER A 120 11.48 -24.81 20.82
N PHE A 121 12.24 -24.83 21.90
CA PHE A 121 13.65 -24.44 21.82
C PHE A 121 14.42 -25.49 21.03
N CYS A 122 15.17 -25.03 20.03
CA CYS A 122 16.06 -25.88 19.28
C CYS A 122 17.15 -26.45 20.19
N LYS A 123 17.45 -27.76 20.05
CA LYS A 123 18.56 -28.36 20.76
C LYS A 123 19.87 -27.72 20.33
N GLU A 124 20.79 -27.48 21.27
CA GLU A 124 22.03 -26.74 21.00
C GLU A 124 22.92 -27.40 19.94
N ASP A 125 22.96 -28.72 19.90
CA ASP A 125 23.70 -29.49 18.88
C ASP A 125 23.15 -29.25 17.47
N VAL A 126 21.83 -29.27 17.31
CA VAL A 126 21.17 -29.00 16.04
C VAL A 126 21.41 -27.56 15.61
N LEU A 127 21.33 -26.61 16.54
CA LEU A 127 21.57 -25.21 16.24
C LEU A 127 23.03 -24.96 15.84
N ARG A 128 24.00 -25.61 16.51
CA ARG A 128 25.43 -25.55 16.13
C ARG A 128 25.66 -26.11 14.72
N GLU A 129 25.05 -27.24 14.40
CA GLU A 129 25.14 -27.84 13.07
C GLU A 129 24.64 -26.87 11.99
N TRP A 130 23.45 -26.28 12.19
CA TRP A 130 22.88 -25.32 11.23
C TRP A 130 23.68 -24.02 11.13
N CYS A 131 24.19 -23.49 12.25
CA CYS A 131 25.08 -22.34 12.23
C CYS A 131 26.33 -22.61 11.41
N GLY A 132 26.92 -23.82 11.56
CA GLY A 132 28.06 -24.23 10.73
C GLY A 132 27.73 -24.32 9.24
N LYS A 133 26.57 -24.88 8.88
CA LYS A 133 26.13 -25.00 7.49
C LYS A 133 25.86 -23.63 6.84
N LEU A 134 25.38 -22.67 7.61
CA LEU A 134 24.99 -21.32 7.15
C LEU A 134 26.10 -20.27 7.34
N ASP A 135 27.28 -20.67 7.83
CA ASP A 135 28.40 -19.77 8.18
C ASP A 135 27.99 -18.64 9.18
N ILE A 136 27.07 -18.95 10.10
CA ILE A 136 26.62 -18.05 11.14
C ILE A 136 27.49 -18.20 12.39
N LYS A 137 28.06 -17.11 12.89
CA LYS A 137 28.87 -17.14 14.13
C LYS A 137 27.96 -17.37 15.35
N ILE A 138 28.16 -18.51 16.03
CA ILE A 138 27.36 -18.95 17.19
C ILE A 138 27.30 -17.88 18.29
N ALA A 139 28.41 -17.16 18.56
CA ALA A 139 28.46 -16.10 19.54
C ALA A 139 27.46 -14.94 19.30
N SER A 140 26.98 -14.76 18.07
CA SER A 140 25.95 -13.76 17.77
C SER A 140 24.53 -14.21 18.12
N VAL A 141 24.33 -15.53 18.29
CA VAL A 141 23.01 -16.12 18.55
C VAL A 141 22.77 -16.31 20.05
N PHE A 142 23.80 -16.72 20.80
CA PHE A 142 23.67 -17.03 22.24
C PHE A 142 24.13 -15.91 23.18
N GLY A 143 24.67 -14.81 22.67
CA GLY A 143 25.36 -13.83 23.48
C GLY A 143 26.71 -14.37 23.97
N LYS A 144 27.57 -13.52 24.51
CA LYS A 144 28.76 -13.95 25.25
C LYS A 144 28.24 -14.50 26.58
N GLY A 145 28.24 -15.83 26.74
CA GLY A 145 28.12 -16.41 28.04
C GLY A 145 29.27 -15.88 28.90
N GLU A 146 28.90 -15.36 30.09
CA GLU A 146 29.85 -15.02 31.13
C GLU A 146 30.64 -16.24 31.59
#